data_f002bc6a8b7946875831879f55cedea3
#
_entry.id   f002bc6a8b7946875831879f55cedea3
#
_cell.length_a   1.000
_cell.length_b   1.000
_cell.length_c   1.000
_cell.angle_alpha   90.00
_cell.angle_beta   90.00
_cell.angle_gamma   90.00
#
_symmetry.space_group_name_H-M   'P 1'
#
loop_
_entity.id
_entity.type
_entity.pdbx_description
1 polymer ?
#
loop_
_entity_poly.entity_id
_entity_poly.type
_entity_poly.pdbx_seq_one_letter_code
_entity_poly.pdbx_strand_id
1 'polypeptide(L)'
;MELKLKSISPSSIGAAIAKAERYRFLNEPEEAESICRDILAVDPLHQMAQRILGLSITDQFTGGAKDRFNEAAEIFTALEEEYARSYYTGILHERHAKAQLRAGRPAQAISAELEEAMHHFENAERLRGRANDEAILRWNRCARLLETIPRPQSMEENVFESEEIPSHPSHHATAARVGRHH
;
A
#
# COMPACT_ATOMS: atom_id res chain seq x y z
N MET A 1 19.31 7.10 35.55
CA MET A 1 20.18 8.10 34.85
C MET A 1 19.39 8.66 33.70
N GLU A 2 19.08 9.95 33.72
CA GLU A 2 18.39 10.62 32.62
C GLU A 2 19.41 10.95 31.51
N LEU A 3 19.24 10.41 30.32
CA LEU A 3 20.10 10.68 29.17
C LEU A 3 19.57 11.91 28.44
N LYS A 4 20.41 12.94 28.31
CA LYS A 4 20.10 14.13 27.52
C LYS A 4 20.79 14.03 26.16
N LEU A 5 19.98 14.13 25.07
CA LEU A 5 20.51 14.17 23.72
C LEU A 5 21.39 15.40 23.50
N LYS A 6 22.44 15.24 22.69
CA LYS A 6 23.35 16.32 22.30
C LYS A 6 22.90 16.91 20.99
N SER A 7 22.88 18.24 20.88
CA SER A 7 22.56 18.92 19.65
C SER A 7 23.75 18.94 18.68
N ILE A 8 23.49 18.75 17.39
CA ILE A 8 24.49 18.97 16.33
C ILE A 8 24.63 20.46 16.01
N SER A 9 25.76 20.86 15.40
CA SER A 9 25.90 22.23 14.94
C SER A 9 25.17 22.45 13.61
N PRO A 10 24.59 23.64 13.36
CA PRO A 10 23.94 23.93 12.08
C PRO A 10 24.87 23.76 10.86
N SER A 11 26.16 24.04 11.03
CA SER A 11 27.16 23.84 9.96
C SER A 11 27.41 22.37 9.60
N SER A 12 27.00 21.42 10.44
CA SER A 12 27.15 19.98 10.21
C SER A 12 25.95 19.36 9.49
N ILE A 13 24.85 20.09 9.28
CA ILE A 13 23.61 19.54 8.70
C ILE A 13 23.88 18.90 7.33
N GLY A 14 24.62 19.55 6.43
CA GLY A 14 24.93 19.00 5.11
C GLY A 14 25.66 17.64 5.18
N ALA A 15 26.64 17.52 6.06
CA ALA A 15 27.34 16.25 6.27
C ALA A 15 26.44 15.18 6.91
N ALA A 16 25.56 15.60 7.82
CA ALA A 16 24.59 14.70 8.45
C ALA A 16 23.55 14.17 7.44
N ILE A 17 23.05 15.01 6.52
CA ILE A 17 22.19 14.57 5.40
C ILE A 17 22.87 13.50 4.56
N ALA A 18 24.09 13.76 4.09
CA ALA A 18 24.83 12.78 3.27
C ALA A 18 25.07 11.45 4.02
N LYS A 19 25.26 11.53 5.34
CA LYS A 19 25.41 10.34 6.19
C LYS A 19 24.09 9.57 6.32
N ALA A 20 22.95 10.25 6.53
CA ALA A 20 21.64 9.64 6.60
C ALA A 20 21.27 8.92 5.28
N GLU A 21 21.52 9.56 4.12
CA GLU A 21 21.34 8.91 2.82
C GLU A 21 22.22 7.65 2.68
N ARG A 22 23.46 7.69 3.10
CA ARG A 22 24.36 6.56 3.06
C ARG A 22 23.84 5.40 3.91
N TYR A 23 23.36 5.63 5.12
CA TYR A 23 22.78 4.58 5.97
C TYR A 23 21.55 3.94 5.32
N ARG A 24 20.68 4.71 4.67
CA ARG A 24 19.56 4.14 3.91
C ARG A 24 20.05 3.23 2.77
N PHE A 25 21.09 3.63 2.01
CA PHE A 25 21.69 2.77 0.98
C PHE A 25 22.31 1.48 1.55
N LEU A 26 22.79 1.51 2.77
CA LEU A 26 23.31 0.34 3.49
C LEU A 26 22.22 -0.52 4.11
N ASN A 27 20.94 -0.16 3.92
CA ASN A 27 19.79 -0.81 4.55
C ASN A 27 19.82 -0.75 6.10
N GLU A 28 20.25 0.41 6.60
CA GLU A 28 20.28 0.76 8.03
C GLU A 28 19.34 1.95 8.28
N PRO A 29 18.01 1.80 8.09
CA PRO A 29 17.05 2.90 8.14
C PRO A 29 16.90 3.51 9.54
N GLU A 30 17.15 2.75 10.61
CA GLU A 30 17.09 3.23 11.99
C GLU A 30 18.19 4.27 12.25
N GLU A 31 19.38 4.07 11.71
CA GLU A 31 20.50 5.02 11.83
C GLU A 31 20.22 6.29 11.06
N ALA A 32 19.66 6.16 9.84
CA ALA A 32 19.24 7.30 9.04
C ALA A 32 18.14 8.11 9.72
N GLU A 33 17.14 7.45 10.31
CA GLU A 33 16.08 8.06 11.09
C GLU A 33 16.65 8.87 12.26
N SER A 34 17.53 8.27 13.06
CA SER A 34 18.16 8.92 14.22
C SER A 34 18.86 10.23 13.82
N ILE A 35 19.63 10.21 12.72
CA ILE A 35 20.32 11.40 12.22
C ILE A 35 19.32 12.46 11.75
N CYS A 36 18.25 12.08 11.05
CA CYS A 36 17.25 13.04 10.60
C CYS A 36 16.53 13.71 11.76
N ARG A 37 16.26 12.99 12.85
CA ARG A 37 15.68 13.56 14.06
C ARG A 37 16.62 14.59 14.71
N ASP A 38 17.92 14.33 14.75
CA ASP A 38 18.92 15.29 15.25
C ASP A 38 18.98 16.56 14.37
N ILE A 39 18.87 16.42 13.04
CA ILE A 39 18.81 17.56 12.12
C ILE A 39 17.54 18.39 12.38
N LEU A 40 16.38 17.74 12.47
CA LEU A 40 15.09 18.41 12.67
C LEU A 40 14.94 19.02 14.06
N ALA A 41 15.71 18.58 15.03
CA ALA A 41 15.81 19.25 16.34
C ALA A 41 16.51 20.62 16.24
N VAL A 42 17.36 20.83 15.23
CA VAL A 42 18.08 22.10 14.97
C VAL A 42 17.37 22.95 13.91
N ASP A 43 16.88 22.30 12.84
CA ASP A 43 16.14 22.91 11.73
C ASP A 43 14.86 22.12 11.45
N PRO A 44 13.74 22.45 12.15
CA PRO A 44 12.49 21.70 12.05
C PRO A 44 11.84 21.66 10.64
N LEU A 45 12.16 22.64 9.79
CA LEU A 45 11.59 22.76 8.45
C LEU A 45 12.51 22.23 7.33
N HIS A 46 13.63 21.60 7.69
CA HIS A 46 14.61 21.12 6.73
C HIS A 46 14.03 20.03 5.81
N GLN A 47 13.64 20.41 4.60
CA GLN A 47 12.85 19.57 3.67
C GLN A 47 13.53 18.24 3.31
N MET A 48 14.85 18.23 3.10
CA MET A 48 15.58 16.99 2.80
C MET A 48 15.58 16.03 4.01
N ALA A 49 15.75 16.56 5.22
CA ALA A 49 15.71 15.74 6.44
C ALA A 49 14.32 15.14 6.65
N GLN A 50 13.24 15.90 6.42
CA GLN A 50 11.86 15.37 6.48
C GLN A 50 11.64 14.26 5.45
N ARG A 51 12.08 14.44 4.20
CA ARG A 51 11.98 13.40 3.16
C ARG A 51 12.73 12.12 3.54
N ILE A 52 13.97 12.25 3.99
CA ILE A 52 14.78 11.09 4.40
C ILE A 52 14.17 10.43 5.62
N LEU A 53 13.66 11.18 6.60
CA LEU A 53 12.98 10.67 7.78
C LEU A 53 11.76 9.83 7.40
N GLY A 54 10.84 10.38 6.62
CA GLY A 54 9.65 9.65 6.17
C GLY A 54 10.01 8.40 5.39
N LEU A 55 11.01 8.47 4.51
CA LEU A 55 11.50 7.30 3.77
C LEU A 55 12.13 6.26 4.70
N SER A 56 12.90 6.65 5.70
CA SER A 56 13.51 5.74 6.68
C SER A 56 12.46 5.02 7.52
N ILE A 57 11.39 5.72 7.92
CA ILE A 57 10.25 5.11 8.61
C ILE A 57 9.56 4.07 7.72
N THR A 58 9.31 4.40 6.44
CA THR A 58 8.66 3.46 5.51
C THR A 58 9.54 2.28 5.12
N ASP A 59 10.87 2.42 5.16
CA ASP A 59 11.82 1.32 4.95
C ASP A 59 11.72 0.23 6.04
N GLN A 60 11.21 0.59 7.23
CA GLN A 60 11.03 -0.30 8.38
C GLN A 60 9.63 -0.97 8.42
N PHE A 61 8.79 -0.78 7.43
CA PHE A 61 7.45 -1.37 7.44
C PHE A 61 7.47 -2.90 7.34
N THR A 62 6.69 -3.53 8.21
CA THR A 62 6.53 -4.98 8.32
C THR A 62 5.17 -5.51 7.84
N GLY A 63 4.23 -4.62 7.55
CA GLY A 63 2.83 -4.95 7.25
C GLY A 63 1.99 -5.25 8.49
N GLY A 64 2.49 -4.89 9.66
CA GLY A 64 1.84 -5.10 10.96
C GLY A 64 1.31 -3.83 11.61
N ALA A 65 0.56 -4.02 12.70
CA ALA A 65 -0.04 -2.90 13.45
C ALA A 65 0.99 -1.96 14.13
N LYS A 66 2.26 -2.35 14.14
CA LYS A 66 3.36 -1.53 14.68
C LYS A 66 3.99 -0.60 13.63
N ASP A 67 3.59 -0.70 12.39
CA ASP A 67 4.07 0.18 11.33
C ASP A 67 3.63 1.62 11.63
N ARG A 68 4.57 2.55 11.48
CA ARG A 68 4.36 3.97 11.78
C ARG A 68 3.83 4.71 10.54
N PHE A 69 2.74 4.19 9.95
CA PHE A 69 2.15 4.73 8.73
C PHE A 69 1.73 6.19 8.91
N ASN A 70 0.99 6.50 9.98
CA ASN A 70 0.49 7.86 10.22
C ASN A 70 1.62 8.87 10.44
N GLU A 71 2.69 8.49 11.15
CA GLU A 71 3.86 9.35 11.33
C GLU A 71 4.52 9.69 9.99
N ALA A 72 4.70 8.69 9.12
CA ALA A 72 5.25 8.93 7.79
C ALA A 72 4.31 9.80 6.92
N ALA A 73 2.99 9.59 7.02
CA ALA A 73 1.98 10.39 6.31
C ALA A 73 2.02 11.86 6.73
N GLU A 74 2.09 12.15 8.02
CA GLU A 74 2.21 13.51 8.56
C GLU A 74 3.47 14.20 8.03
N ILE A 75 4.61 13.51 8.01
CA ILE A 75 5.87 14.04 7.50
C ILE A 75 5.76 14.37 6.00
N PHE A 76 5.21 13.48 5.19
CA PHE A 76 5.13 13.70 3.74
C PHE A 76 4.11 14.77 3.36
N THR A 77 2.98 14.85 4.07
CA THR A 77 1.98 15.90 3.85
C THR A 77 2.44 17.29 4.29
N ALA A 78 3.40 17.38 5.20
CA ALA A 78 4.00 18.62 5.65
C ALA A 78 5.09 19.17 4.70
N LEU A 79 5.48 18.45 3.65
CA LEU A 79 6.46 18.95 2.67
C LEU A 79 5.91 20.18 1.93
N GLU A 80 6.79 21.14 1.64
CA GLU A 80 6.39 22.42 1.02
C GLU A 80 5.99 22.26 -0.46
N GLU A 81 6.72 21.42 -1.20
CA GLU A 81 6.51 21.22 -2.63
C GLU A 81 5.34 20.27 -2.89
N GLU A 82 4.36 20.70 -3.67
CA GLU A 82 3.15 19.92 -3.96
C GLU A 82 3.47 18.61 -4.69
N TYR A 83 4.40 18.64 -5.64
CA TYR A 83 4.91 17.43 -6.28
C TYR A 83 5.47 16.45 -5.24
N ALA A 84 6.31 16.94 -4.33
CA ALA A 84 6.92 16.09 -3.30
C ALA A 84 5.88 15.49 -2.36
N ARG A 85 4.87 16.28 -1.92
CA ARG A 85 3.76 15.74 -1.12
C ARG A 85 3.08 14.58 -1.83
N SER A 86 2.65 14.77 -3.07
CA SER A 86 1.97 13.73 -3.85
C SER A 86 2.88 12.53 -4.09
N TYR A 87 4.11 12.74 -4.52
CA TYR A 87 5.05 11.68 -4.85
C TYR A 87 5.42 10.81 -3.64
N TYR A 88 5.76 11.43 -2.50
CA TYR A 88 6.15 10.68 -1.30
C TYR A 88 4.98 10.04 -0.58
N THR A 89 3.77 10.60 -0.67
CA THR A 89 2.55 9.90 -0.22
C THR A 89 2.28 8.67 -1.09
N GLY A 90 2.47 8.75 -2.40
CA GLY A 90 2.42 7.58 -3.27
C GLY A 90 3.43 6.49 -2.87
N ILE A 91 4.67 6.88 -2.53
CA ILE A 91 5.69 5.95 -2.02
C ILE A 91 5.26 5.31 -0.68
N LEU A 92 4.64 6.06 0.21
CA LEU A 92 4.13 5.57 1.49
C LEU A 92 3.16 4.40 1.27
N HIS A 93 2.12 4.61 0.46
CA HIS A 93 1.13 3.58 0.14
C HIS A 93 1.75 2.39 -0.62
N GLU A 94 2.61 2.63 -1.61
CA GLU A 94 3.33 1.56 -2.33
C GLU A 94 4.13 0.68 -1.36
N ARG A 95 4.86 1.27 -0.42
CA ARG A 95 5.68 0.54 0.55
C ARG A 95 4.84 -0.22 1.57
N HIS A 96 3.74 0.39 2.02
CA HIS A 96 2.80 -0.25 2.91
C HIS A 96 2.15 -1.46 2.24
N ALA A 97 1.68 -1.34 0.99
CA ALA A 97 1.17 -2.46 0.21
C ALA A 97 2.18 -3.61 0.10
N LYS A 98 3.45 -3.29 -0.21
CA LYS A 98 4.52 -4.29 -0.31
C LYS A 98 4.83 -4.97 1.03
N ALA A 99 4.77 -4.23 2.13
CA ALA A 99 4.94 -4.78 3.47
C ALA A 99 3.77 -5.71 3.83
N GLN A 100 2.54 -5.29 3.54
CA GLN A 100 1.34 -6.11 3.72
C GLN A 100 1.39 -7.40 2.88
N LEU A 101 1.85 -7.31 1.63
CA LEU A 101 2.02 -8.47 0.76
C LEU A 101 3.01 -9.48 1.37
N ARG A 102 4.17 -9.02 1.85
CA ARG A 102 5.14 -9.88 2.53
C ARG A 102 4.59 -10.50 3.81
N ALA A 103 3.71 -9.80 4.51
CA ALA A 103 3.02 -10.26 5.72
C ALA A 103 1.82 -11.17 5.45
N GLY A 104 1.49 -11.47 4.20
CA GLY A 104 0.37 -12.32 3.82
C GLY A 104 -1.00 -11.72 4.15
N ARG A 105 -1.13 -10.39 4.09
CA ARG A 105 -2.41 -9.71 4.32
C ARG A 105 -3.41 -9.97 3.19
N PRO A 106 -4.72 -9.76 3.43
CA PRO A 106 -5.75 -9.99 2.41
C PRO A 106 -5.49 -9.20 1.12
N ALA A 107 -5.71 -9.87 -0.02
CA ALA A 107 -5.48 -9.29 -1.35
C ALA A 107 -6.23 -7.96 -1.55
N GLN A 108 -7.45 -7.84 -1.05
CA GLN A 108 -8.25 -6.62 -1.14
C GLN A 108 -7.58 -5.42 -0.45
N ALA A 109 -6.99 -5.61 0.73
CA ALA A 109 -6.29 -4.55 1.45
C ALA A 109 -5.04 -4.09 0.68
N ILE A 110 -4.28 -5.05 0.12
CA ILE A 110 -3.09 -4.77 -0.67
C ILE A 110 -3.45 -4.01 -1.96
N SER A 111 -4.52 -4.44 -2.65
CA SER A 111 -4.99 -3.78 -3.88
C SER A 111 -5.42 -2.34 -3.60
N ALA A 112 -6.18 -2.10 -2.54
CA ALA A 112 -6.61 -0.75 -2.15
C ALA A 112 -5.41 0.18 -1.90
N GLU A 113 -4.38 -0.29 -1.22
CA GLU A 113 -3.15 0.49 -0.99
C GLU A 113 -2.39 0.78 -2.29
N LEU A 114 -2.33 -0.18 -3.23
CA LEU A 114 -1.69 0.05 -4.52
C LEU A 114 -2.47 1.04 -5.39
N GLU A 115 -3.80 0.97 -5.39
CA GLU A 115 -4.66 1.91 -6.09
C GLU A 115 -4.50 3.33 -5.54
N GLU A 116 -4.42 3.48 -4.21
CA GLU A 116 -4.15 4.76 -3.58
C GLU A 116 -2.75 5.29 -3.94
N ALA A 117 -1.74 4.44 -3.95
CA ALA A 117 -0.40 4.80 -4.41
C ALA A 117 -0.43 5.31 -5.86
N MET A 118 -1.13 4.62 -6.76
CA MET A 118 -1.27 4.99 -8.17
C MET A 118 -1.96 6.34 -8.33
N HIS A 119 -3.03 6.60 -7.57
CA HIS A 119 -3.71 7.89 -7.55
C HIS A 119 -2.76 9.05 -7.18
N HIS A 120 -1.95 8.86 -6.15
CA HIS A 120 -0.95 9.86 -5.75
C HIS A 120 0.15 10.05 -6.80
N PHE A 121 0.61 9.00 -7.48
CA PHE A 121 1.58 9.11 -8.56
C PHE A 121 1.00 9.83 -9.79
N GLU A 122 -0.28 9.64 -10.14
CA GLU A 122 -0.97 10.40 -11.18
C GLU A 122 -1.04 11.90 -10.84
N ASN A 123 -1.31 12.24 -9.58
CA ASN A 123 -1.26 13.61 -9.11
C ASN A 123 0.14 14.21 -9.25
N ALA A 124 1.17 13.48 -8.83
CA ALA A 124 2.56 13.89 -8.98
C ALA A 124 2.97 14.04 -10.46
N GLU A 125 2.51 13.15 -11.33
CA GLU A 125 2.77 13.26 -12.78
C GLU A 125 2.24 14.57 -13.35
N ARG A 126 1.05 15.02 -12.95
CA ARG A 126 0.47 16.31 -13.41
C ARG A 126 1.27 17.52 -12.96
N LEU A 127 1.98 17.41 -11.84
CA LEU A 127 2.77 18.48 -11.22
C LEU A 127 4.25 18.46 -11.61
N ARG A 128 4.69 17.41 -12.32
CA ARG A 128 6.10 17.17 -12.62
C ARG A 128 6.70 18.21 -13.56
N GLY A 129 7.98 18.49 -13.38
CA GLY A 129 8.79 19.22 -14.36
C GLY A 129 9.12 18.39 -15.61
N ARG A 130 9.62 19.05 -16.65
CA ARG A 130 10.10 18.36 -17.87
C ARG A 130 11.21 17.36 -17.51
N ALA A 131 11.18 16.19 -18.14
CA ALA A 131 12.17 15.11 -17.95
C ALA A 131 12.20 14.48 -16.53
N ASN A 132 11.13 14.62 -15.74
CA ASN A 132 10.96 13.90 -14.50
C ASN A 132 9.90 12.82 -14.66
N ASP A 133 10.29 11.58 -14.90
CA ASP A 133 9.40 10.43 -15.09
C ASP A 133 9.30 9.52 -13.84
N GLU A 134 9.80 9.96 -12.70
CA GLU A 134 9.81 9.18 -11.45
C GLU A 134 8.42 8.69 -11.04
N ALA A 135 7.40 9.55 -11.12
CA ALA A 135 6.02 9.20 -10.78
C ALA A 135 5.45 8.13 -11.74
N ILE A 136 5.73 8.26 -13.05
CA ILE A 136 5.31 7.28 -14.08
C ILE A 136 5.95 5.92 -13.81
N LEU A 137 7.25 5.89 -13.53
CA LEU A 137 7.97 4.65 -13.23
C LEU A 137 7.39 3.93 -12.01
N ARG A 138 7.02 4.69 -10.97
CA ARG A 138 6.37 4.16 -9.77
C ARG A 138 4.96 3.66 -10.06
N TRP A 139 4.16 4.43 -10.77
CA TRP A 139 2.82 4.02 -11.19
C TRP A 139 2.86 2.70 -11.95
N ASN A 140 3.70 2.60 -12.97
CA ASN A 140 3.89 1.37 -13.75
C ASN A 140 4.32 0.17 -12.88
N ARG A 141 5.12 0.41 -11.86
CA ARG A 141 5.51 -0.65 -10.92
C ARG A 141 4.34 -1.13 -10.06
N CYS A 142 3.48 -0.21 -9.59
CA CYS A 142 2.26 -0.54 -8.84
C CYS A 142 1.28 -1.32 -9.73
N ALA A 143 1.05 -0.88 -10.98
CA ALA A 143 0.19 -1.56 -11.92
C ALA A 143 0.62 -3.02 -12.17
N ARG A 144 1.91 -3.25 -12.45
CA ARG A 144 2.43 -4.62 -12.62
C ARG A 144 2.30 -5.47 -11.36
N LEU A 145 2.42 -4.87 -10.17
CA LEU A 145 2.24 -5.60 -8.93
C LEU A 145 0.76 -5.95 -8.71
N LEU A 146 -0.14 -5.02 -9.00
CA LEU A 146 -1.59 -5.20 -8.89
C LEU A 146 -2.09 -6.35 -9.79
N GLU A 147 -1.53 -6.51 -11.00
CA GLU A 147 -1.84 -7.63 -11.91
C GLU A 147 -1.50 -9.01 -11.30
N THR A 148 -0.55 -9.08 -10.36
CA THR A 148 -0.15 -10.33 -9.72
C THR A 148 -1.01 -10.70 -8.51
N ILE A 149 -1.85 -9.77 -8.02
CA ILE A 149 -2.68 -9.98 -6.84
C ILE A 149 -4.00 -10.65 -7.26
N PRO A 150 -4.38 -11.78 -6.63
CA PRO A 150 -5.63 -12.44 -6.93
C PRO A 150 -6.82 -11.50 -6.70
N ARG A 151 -7.63 -11.27 -7.72
CA ARG A 151 -8.91 -10.57 -7.55
C ARG A 151 -9.87 -11.48 -6.82
N PRO A 152 -10.67 -10.97 -5.85
CA PRO A 152 -11.80 -11.74 -5.35
C PRO A 152 -12.67 -12.11 -6.55
N GLN A 153 -12.95 -13.40 -6.74
CA GLN A 153 -13.94 -13.82 -7.72
C GLN A 153 -15.25 -13.12 -7.34
N SER A 154 -15.76 -12.26 -8.20
CA SER A 154 -17.11 -11.75 -8.08
C SER A 154 -18.03 -12.96 -8.02
N MET A 155 -18.90 -13.00 -7.01
CA MET A 155 -19.95 -14.04 -6.85
C MET A 155 -21.05 -13.88 -7.92
N GLU A 156 -20.69 -13.68 -9.17
CA GLU A 156 -21.63 -13.41 -10.27
C GLU A 156 -21.60 -14.47 -11.37
N GLU A 157 -21.33 -15.75 -11.03
CA GLU A 157 -21.60 -16.84 -11.98
C GLU A 157 -22.01 -18.13 -11.28
N ASN A 158 -22.92 -18.05 -10.30
CA ASN A 158 -23.79 -19.16 -9.96
C ASN A 158 -25.24 -18.73 -10.18
N VAL A 159 -25.60 -18.37 -11.40
CA VAL A 159 -26.95 -18.53 -11.88
C VAL A 159 -27.14 -20.04 -11.97
N PHE A 160 -27.74 -20.57 -10.94
CA PHE A 160 -28.28 -21.92 -10.89
C PHE A 160 -29.12 -22.11 -12.15
N GLU A 161 -28.60 -22.84 -13.12
CA GLU A 161 -29.41 -23.48 -14.11
C GLU A 161 -30.31 -24.45 -13.34
N SER A 162 -31.51 -23.97 -13.03
CA SER A 162 -32.59 -24.83 -12.52
C SER A 162 -32.91 -25.80 -13.63
N GLU A 163 -32.34 -27.00 -13.54
CA GLU A 163 -32.79 -28.13 -14.35
C GLU A 163 -34.31 -28.30 -14.11
N GLU A 164 -35.07 -27.98 -15.15
CA GLU A 164 -36.48 -28.32 -15.26
C GLU A 164 -36.60 -29.84 -15.12
N ILE A 165 -37.15 -30.29 -14.00
CA ILE A 165 -37.55 -31.68 -13.81
C ILE A 165 -38.72 -31.95 -14.76
N PRO A 166 -38.59 -32.84 -15.77
CA PRO A 166 -39.71 -33.13 -16.65
C PRO A 166 -40.79 -33.84 -15.85
N SER A 167 -41.97 -33.24 -15.81
CA SER A 167 -43.20 -33.82 -15.24
C SER A 167 -43.59 -35.07 -16.02
N HIS A 168 -43.52 -36.23 -15.36
CA HIS A 168 -44.07 -37.45 -15.90
C HIS A 168 -45.61 -37.35 -16.02
N PRO A 169 -46.23 -37.76 -17.14
CA PRO A 169 -47.67 -37.82 -17.26
C PRO A 169 -48.25 -39.00 -16.47
N SER A 170 -49.23 -38.68 -15.65
CA SER A 170 -50.03 -39.64 -14.90
C SER A 170 -50.84 -40.51 -15.87
N HIS A 171 -50.53 -41.79 -15.97
CA HIS A 171 -51.42 -42.75 -16.59
C HIS A 171 -52.54 -43.17 -15.62
N HIS A 172 -53.75 -42.68 -15.93
CA HIS A 172 -54.98 -43.28 -15.44
C HIS A 172 -55.12 -44.74 -15.94
N ALA A 173 -55.07 -45.70 -15.09
CA ALA A 173 -55.53 -47.06 -15.39
C ALA A 173 -56.92 -47.29 -14.80
N THR A 174 -57.82 -47.43 -15.70
CA THR A 174 -59.25 -47.78 -15.52
C THR A 174 -59.47 -49.13 -14.83
N ALA A 175 -60.37 -49.10 -13.89
CA ALA A 175 -60.87 -50.34 -13.23
C ALA A 175 -61.65 -51.26 -14.20
N ALA A 176 -61.32 -52.51 -14.24
CA ALA A 176 -62.20 -53.60 -14.78
C ALA A 176 -62.45 -54.63 -13.70
N ARG A 177 -63.68 -54.71 -13.40
CA ARG A 177 -64.39 -55.60 -12.51
C ARG A 177 -64.68 -56.92 -13.25
N VAL A 178 -64.47 -58.05 -12.71
CA VAL A 178 -65.17 -59.37 -12.90
C VAL A 178 -64.45 -60.33 -11.93
N GLY A 179 -65.06 -61.12 -11.05
CA GLY A 179 -66.29 -61.79 -10.96
C GLY A 179 -66.01 -63.22 -10.54
N ARG A 180 -66.49 -63.61 -9.32
CA ARG A 180 -66.96 -64.89 -8.87
C ARG A 180 -66.15 -66.19 -9.11
N HIS A 181 -66.15 -66.94 -8.07
CA HIS A 181 -66.50 -68.34 -7.71
C HIS A 181 -65.33 -69.12 -7.05
N HIS A 182 -65.49 -69.59 -5.98
CA HIS A 182 -65.92 -70.68 -5.07
C HIS A 182 -65.16 -70.59 -3.77
#